data_f60fe7af4512f84ca90ea3de3efff9e0
#
_entry.id   f60fe7af4512f84ca90ea3de3efff9e0
#
_cell.length_a   1.000
_cell.length_b   1.000
_cell.length_c   1.000
_cell.angle_alpha   90.00
_cell.angle_beta   90.00
_cell.angle_gamma   90.00
#
_symmetry.space_group_name_H-M   'P 1'
#
loop_
_entity.id
_entity.type
_entity.pdbx_description
1 polymer ?
#
loop_
_entity_poly.entity_id
_entity_poly.type
_entity_poly.pdbx_seq_one_letter_code
_entity_poly.pdbx_strand_id
1 'polypeptide(L)'
;MTRPIVPPHLPSPRILLVDDDPVLRETLSSLLQQEGFTVTEAASGEEAEVKLLRAQPAFELVITDLVMPGKGGMDVLRTALEINRSCTVLMLTGFGSVREATEAMELGAFDFVTKPMQIDPFRNTLRRLMEHQQLTRERDALRLRVKELEGKLEQKDATLGRMEMLATRITPAGPVEGGNQLGDLERLASLRSRGLLSEDEFEAAKKSLLAKWLP
;
A
#
# COMPACT_ATOMS: atom_id res chain seq x y z
N MET A 1 -29.10 -5.17 19.97
CA MET A 1 -28.12 -5.93 19.17
C MET A 1 -27.05 -4.95 18.68
N THR A 2 -25.84 -5.06 19.15
CA THR A 2 -24.71 -4.21 18.72
C THR A 2 -24.34 -4.60 17.27
N ARG A 3 -24.11 -3.60 16.42
CA ARG A 3 -23.67 -3.82 15.02
C ARG A 3 -22.27 -4.42 15.02
N PRO A 4 -21.97 -5.42 14.17
CA PRO A 4 -20.63 -6.02 14.09
C PRO A 4 -19.61 -4.96 13.67
N ILE A 5 -18.35 -5.15 14.12
CA ILE A 5 -17.23 -4.24 13.84
C ILE A 5 -16.90 -4.25 12.35
N VAL A 6 -16.89 -5.44 11.74
CA VAL A 6 -16.69 -5.59 10.29
C VAL A 6 -18.05 -5.64 9.62
N PRO A 7 -18.42 -4.64 8.79
CA PRO A 7 -19.67 -4.68 8.08
C PRO A 7 -19.74 -5.86 7.09
N PRO A 8 -20.89 -6.52 6.93
CA PRO A 8 -21.02 -7.74 6.12
C PRO A 8 -20.76 -7.55 4.60
N HIS A 9 -20.70 -6.30 4.14
CA HIS A 9 -20.38 -5.96 2.74
C HIS A 9 -18.88 -5.71 2.49
N LEU A 10 -18.04 -5.76 3.53
CA LEU A 10 -16.59 -5.65 3.40
C LEU A 10 -15.94 -7.04 3.49
N PRO A 11 -14.76 -7.20 2.86
CA PRO A 11 -13.99 -8.43 3.03
C PRO A 11 -13.66 -8.64 4.51
N SER A 12 -13.89 -9.85 4.99
CA SER A 12 -13.60 -10.24 6.37
C SER A 12 -12.09 -10.27 6.61
N PRO A 13 -11.55 -9.42 7.51
CA PRO A 13 -10.12 -9.45 7.82
C PRO A 13 -9.72 -10.79 8.45
N ARG A 14 -8.55 -11.28 8.08
CA ARG A 14 -8.00 -12.53 8.57
C ARG A 14 -7.20 -12.31 9.85
N ILE A 15 -7.63 -12.97 10.91
CA ILE A 15 -6.97 -12.93 12.22
C ILE A 15 -6.28 -14.26 12.51
N LEU A 16 -5.07 -14.20 13.04
CA LEU A 16 -4.46 -15.29 13.78
C LEU A 16 -4.63 -15.04 15.27
N LEU A 17 -5.38 -15.91 15.95
CA LEU A 17 -5.58 -15.90 17.41
C LEU A 17 -4.70 -16.97 18.05
N VAL A 18 -3.83 -16.55 18.96
CA VAL A 18 -2.83 -17.40 19.61
C VAL A 18 -2.99 -17.32 21.12
N ASP A 19 -3.32 -18.42 21.74
CA ASP A 19 -3.48 -18.54 23.21
C ASP A 19 -3.37 -20.02 23.59
N ASP A 20 -2.64 -20.38 24.61
CA ASP A 20 -2.51 -21.76 25.07
C ASP A 20 -3.72 -22.23 25.90
N ASP A 21 -4.51 -21.32 26.46
CA ASP A 21 -5.78 -21.64 27.12
C ASP A 21 -6.88 -21.96 26.08
N PRO A 22 -7.33 -23.21 25.95
CA PRO A 22 -8.33 -23.58 24.96
C PRO A 22 -9.70 -22.92 25.19
N VAL A 23 -10.08 -22.67 26.45
CA VAL A 23 -11.38 -22.08 26.79
C VAL A 23 -11.41 -20.60 26.40
N LEU A 24 -10.35 -19.88 26.71
CA LEU A 24 -10.23 -18.48 26.33
C LEU A 24 -10.14 -18.34 24.80
N ARG A 25 -9.33 -19.19 24.15
CA ARG A 25 -9.18 -19.18 22.70
C ARG A 25 -10.50 -19.41 21.98
N GLU A 26 -11.28 -20.44 22.37
CA GLU A 26 -12.61 -20.71 21.80
C GLU A 26 -13.58 -19.56 22.02
N THR A 27 -13.58 -18.97 23.22
CA THR A 27 -14.44 -17.84 23.60
C THR A 27 -14.13 -16.62 22.72
N LEU A 28 -12.85 -16.27 22.57
CA LEU A 28 -12.40 -15.16 21.75
C LEU A 28 -12.64 -15.41 20.26
N SER A 29 -12.38 -16.62 19.79
CA SER A 29 -12.65 -17.01 18.41
C SER A 29 -14.12 -16.80 18.06
N SER A 30 -15.04 -17.27 18.92
CA SER A 30 -16.48 -17.09 18.76
C SER A 30 -16.89 -15.61 18.74
N LEU A 31 -16.32 -14.80 19.65
CA LEU A 31 -16.58 -13.36 19.70
C LEU A 31 -16.10 -12.66 18.43
N LEU A 32 -14.89 -12.93 17.99
CA LEU A 32 -14.30 -12.33 16.79
C LEU A 32 -15.07 -12.70 15.53
N GLN A 33 -15.53 -13.95 15.41
CA GLN A 33 -16.39 -14.40 14.30
C GLN A 33 -17.73 -13.67 14.28
N GLN A 34 -18.35 -13.44 15.44
CA GLN A 34 -19.58 -12.64 15.56
C GLN A 34 -19.37 -11.18 15.17
N GLU A 35 -18.15 -10.64 15.36
CA GLU A 35 -17.77 -9.30 14.91
C GLU A 35 -17.40 -9.21 13.41
N GLY A 36 -17.46 -10.33 12.68
CA GLY A 36 -17.24 -10.40 11.24
C GLY A 36 -15.82 -10.71 10.80
N PHE A 37 -14.96 -11.20 11.69
CA PHE A 37 -13.58 -11.59 11.36
C PHE A 37 -13.50 -13.05 10.92
N THR A 38 -12.52 -13.36 10.06
CA THR A 38 -12.12 -14.75 9.75
C THR A 38 -10.98 -15.16 10.66
N VAL A 39 -11.24 -16.07 11.61
CA VAL A 39 -10.30 -16.47 12.66
C VAL A 39 -9.61 -17.78 12.30
N THR A 40 -8.27 -17.77 12.41
CA THR A 40 -7.42 -18.95 12.45
C THR A 40 -6.82 -19.02 13.86
N GLU A 41 -6.95 -20.17 14.51
CA GLU A 41 -6.46 -20.36 15.88
C GLU A 41 -5.09 -21.02 15.89
N ALA A 42 -4.30 -20.77 16.93
CA ALA A 42 -3.06 -21.48 17.24
C ALA A 42 -2.99 -21.67 18.76
N ALA A 43 -2.59 -22.85 19.20
CA ALA A 43 -2.50 -23.21 20.61
C ALA A 43 -1.11 -22.98 21.22
N SER A 44 -0.14 -22.50 20.43
CA SER A 44 1.20 -22.17 20.88
C SER A 44 1.89 -21.20 19.92
N GLY A 45 3.01 -20.60 20.35
CA GLY A 45 3.83 -19.74 19.50
C GLY A 45 4.45 -20.49 18.33
N GLU A 46 4.84 -21.77 18.50
CA GLU A 46 5.39 -22.60 17.43
C GLU A 46 4.34 -22.87 16.35
N GLU A 47 3.11 -23.17 16.74
CA GLU A 47 2.00 -23.36 15.81
C GLU A 47 1.68 -22.06 15.07
N ALA A 48 1.69 -20.94 15.78
CA ALA A 48 1.47 -19.61 15.22
C ALA A 48 2.53 -19.28 14.17
N GLU A 49 3.81 -19.52 14.44
CA GLU A 49 4.91 -19.29 13.50
C GLU A 49 4.72 -20.08 12.20
N VAL A 50 4.38 -21.39 12.30
CA VAL A 50 4.10 -22.24 11.13
C VAL A 50 2.94 -21.66 10.31
N LYS A 51 1.87 -21.20 10.97
CA LYS A 51 0.71 -20.60 10.31
C LYS A 51 1.02 -19.27 9.66
N LEU A 52 1.83 -18.42 10.32
CA LEU A 52 2.30 -17.16 9.77
C LEU A 52 3.11 -17.35 8.50
N LEU A 53 4.07 -18.28 8.51
CA LEU A 53 4.94 -18.57 7.36
C LEU A 53 4.19 -19.15 6.16
N ARG A 54 3.09 -19.89 6.38
CA ARG A 54 2.31 -20.54 5.32
C ARG A 54 1.14 -19.73 4.82
N ALA A 55 0.79 -18.63 5.49
CA ALA A 55 -0.40 -17.87 5.16
C ALA A 55 -0.28 -17.13 3.82
N GLN A 56 -1.21 -17.40 2.90
CA GLN A 56 -1.37 -16.64 1.66
C GLN A 56 -2.87 -16.39 1.42
N PRO A 57 -3.30 -15.14 1.41
CA PRO A 57 -2.54 -13.94 1.79
C PRO A 57 -2.13 -13.95 3.27
N ALA A 58 -1.15 -13.12 3.65
CA ALA A 58 -0.70 -12.98 5.03
C ALA A 58 -1.83 -12.52 5.97
N PHE A 59 -1.67 -12.80 7.28
CA PHE A 59 -2.60 -12.29 8.27
C PHE A 59 -2.47 -10.76 8.39
N GLU A 60 -3.60 -10.11 8.59
CA GLU A 60 -3.68 -8.67 8.76
C GLU A 60 -3.63 -8.27 10.23
N LEU A 61 -4.12 -9.16 11.08
CA LEU A 61 -4.19 -9.02 12.51
C LEU A 61 -3.71 -10.30 13.19
N VAL A 62 -2.89 -10.14 14.21
CA VAL A 62 -2.51 -11.20 15.14
C VAL A 62 -2.95 -10.76 16.54
N ILE A 63 -3.66 -11.64 17.24
CA ILE A 63 -3.98 -11.49 18.65
C ILE A 63 -3.27 -12.63 19.37
N THR A 64 -2.34 -12.33 20.27
CA THR A 64 -1.53 -13.36 20.92
C THR A 64 -1.45 -13.15 22.43
N ASP A 65 -1.53 -14.24 23.18
CA ASP A 65 -1.11 -14.19 24.58
C ASP A 65 0.39 -13.87 24.64
N LEU A 66 0.76 -13.07 25.61
CA LEU A 66 2.13 -12.68 25.88
C LEU A 66 2.93 -13.84 26.47
N VAL A 67 2.33 -14.58 27.41
CA VAL A 67 3.00 -15.63 28.19
C VAL A 67 2.41 -16.99 27.83
N MET A 68 3.16 -17.76 27.07
CA MET A 68 2.82 -19.15 26.68
C MET A 68 4.04 -20.05 26.89
N PRO A 69 3.84 -21.36 27.12
CA PRO A 69 4.95 -22.32 27.14
C PRO A 69 5.70 -22.35 25.81
N GLY A 70 7.02 -22.48 25.85
CA GLY A 70 7.88 -22.46 24.65
C GLY A 70 8.03 -21.06 24.05
N LYS A 71 7.66 -20.90 22.76
CA LYS A 71 7.64 -19.58 22.11
C LYS A 71 6.47 -18.75 22.61
N GLY A 72 6.78 -17.60 23.22
CA GLY A 72 5.79 -16.67 23.74
C GLY A 72 5.29 -15.67 22.69
N GLY A 73 4.37 -14.79 23.13
CA GLY A 73 3.79 -13.75 22.26
C GLY A 73 4.80 -12.78 21.68
N MET A 74 5.95 -12.56 22.33
CA MET A 74 7.03 -11.73 21.80
C MET A 74 7.67 -12.33 20.55
N ASP A 75 7.80 -13.66 20.49
CA ASP A 75 8.34 -14.36 19.33
C ASP A 75 7.32 -14.32 18.17
N VAL A 76 6.04 -14.48 18.50
CA VAL A 76 4.94 -14.35 17.52
C VAL A 76 4.89 -12.94 16.94
N LEU A 77 5.04 -11.90 17.77
CA LEU A 77 5.10 -10.49 17.34
C LEU A 77 6.24 -10.27 16.34
N ARG A 78 7.47 -10.68 16.69
CA ARG A 78 8.63 -10.54 15.80
C ARG A 78 8.39 -11.23 14.45
N THR A 79 7.97 -12.49 14.46
CA THR A 79 7.69 -13.25 13.25
C THR A 79 6.60 -12.61 12.40
N ALA A 80 5.52 -12.13 13.00
CA ALA A 80 4.43 -11.48 12.27
C ALA A 80 4.89 -10.21 11.57
N LEU A 81 5.68 -9.36 12.24
CA LEU A 81 6.20 -8.11 11.69
C LEU A 81 7.32 -8.30 10.66
N GLU A 82 8.12 -9.37 10.77
CA GLU A 82 9.10 -9.75 9.76
C GLU A 82 8.44 -10.17 8.44
N ILE A 83 7.36 -10.96 8.53
CA ILE A 83 6.63 -11.45 7.35
C ILE A 83 5.79 -10.34 6.72
N ASN A 84 5.11 -9.55 7.54
CA ASN A 84 4.24 -8.47 7.09
C ASN A 84 4.35 -7.25 8.01
N ARG A 85 5.13 -6.25 7.62
CA ARG A 85 5.30 -5.00 8.39
C ARG A 85 4.01 -4.20 8.57
N SER A 86 2.99 -4.47 7.79
CA SER A 86 1.65 -3.86 7.93
C SER A 86 0.72 -4.71 8.80
N CYS A 87 1.19 -5.84 9.32
CA CYS A 87 0.44 -6.65 10.28
C CYS A 87 0.26 -5.88 11.59
N THR A 88 -0.96 -5.88 12.10
CA THR A 88 -1.25 -5.27 13.39
C THR A 88 -1.25 -6.38 14.46
N VAL A 89 -0.49 -6.20 15.53
CA VAL A 89 -0.39 -7.20 16.61
C VAL A 89 -0.95 -6.64 17.90
N LEU A 90 -1.95 -7.34 18.45
CA LEU A 90 -2.57 -7.06 19.74
C LEU A 90 -2.10 -8.12 20.74
N MET A 91 -1.52 -7.65 21.86
CA MET A 91 -1.03 -8.53 22.91
C MET A 91 -2.10 -8.74 23.98
N LEU A 92 -2.31 -9.99 24.41
CA LEU A 92 -3.09 -10.32 25.60
C LEU A 92 -2.11 -10.55 26.74
N THR A 93 -2.36 -9.95 27.89
CA THR A 93 -1.41 -10.01 29.02
C THR A 93 -2.11 -10.27 30.34
N GLY A 94 -1.54 -11.11 31.19
CA GLY A 94 -1.98 -11.32 32.56
C GLY A 94 -1.51 -10.20 33.49
N PHE A 95 -1.97 -10.28 34.75
CA PHE A 95 -1.55 -9.36 35.81
C PHE A 95 -0.03 -9.51 36.08
N GLY A 96 0.71 -8.41 36.01
CA GLY A 96 2.14 -8.36 36.41
C GLY A 96 3.15 -8.18 35.28
N SER A 97 2.73 -8.21 34.01
CA SER A 97 3.61 -8.14 32.84
C SER A 97 3.70 -6.74 32.20
N VAL A 98 3.56 -5.67 32.97
CA VAL A 98 3.63 -4.28 32.47
C VAL A 98 4.96 -4.01 31.73
N ARG A 99 6.07 -4.56 32.26
CA ARG A 99 7.39 -4.40 31.62
C ARG A 99 7.42 -5.07 30.23
N GLU A 100 6.90 -6.29 30.14
CA GLU A 100 6.85 -7.04 28.88
C GLU A 100 5.89 -6.41 27.88
N ALA A 101 4.75 -5.87 28.36
CA ALA A 101 3.83 -5.10 27.51
C ALA A 101 4.51 -3.84 26.96
N THR A 102 5.32 -3.13 27.76
CA THR A 102 6.09 -1.97 27.29
C THR A 102 7.11 -2.38 26.23
N GLU A 103 7.84 -3.47 26.45
CA GLU A 103 8.79 -4.01 25.48
C GLU A 103 8.09 -4.41 24.15
N ALA A 104 6.90 -5.01 24.22
CA ALA A 104 6.11 -5.34 23.05
C ALA A 104 5.71 -4.08 22.26
N MET A 105 5.34 -2.98 22.93
CA MET A 105 5.03 -1.70 22.27
C MET A 105 6.26 -1.11 21.57
N GLU A 106 7.43 -1.19 22.21
CA GLU A 106 8.70 -0.73 21.60
C GLU A 106 9.08 -1.56 20.36
N LEU A 107 8.74 -2.85 20.33
CA LEU A 107 8.94 -3.74 19.18
C LEU A 107 7.89 -3.56 18.07
N GLY A 108 6.84 -2.77 18.30
CA GLY A 108 5.83 -2.45 17.29
C GLY A 108 4.49 -3.16 17.48
N ALA A 109 4.17 -3.70 18.63
CA ALA A 109 2.81 -4.08 18.96
C ALA A 109 1.89 -2.85 18.86
N PHE A 110 0.66 -3.07 18.42
CA PHE A 110 -0.32 -1.98 18.28
C PHE A 110 -0.88 -1.53 19.63
N ASP A 111 -1.21 -2.49 20.48
CA ASP A 111 -1.78 -2.25 21.81
C ASP A 111 -1.69 -3.54 22.63
N PHE A 112 -2.05 -3.46 23.91
CA PHE A 112 -2.22 -4.63 24.76
C PHE A 112 -3.55 -4.60 25.51
N VAL A 113 -4.07 -5.78 25.84
CA VAL A 113 -5.30 -5.96 26.62
C VAL A 113 -5.02 -6.86 27.80
N THR A 114 -5.39 -6.40 28.98
CA THR A 114 -5.17 -7.16 30.24
C THR A 114 -6.24 -8.22 30.44
N LYS A 115 -5.82 -9.42 30.85
CA LYS A 115 -6.70 -10.50 31.33
C LYS A 115 -7.01 -10.28 32.83
N PRO A 116 -8.24 -10.50 33.35
CA PRO A 116 -9.42 -10.93 32.60
C PRO A 116 -10.02 -9.81 31.77
N MET A 117 -10.35 -10.15 30.51
CA MET A 117 -10.88 -9.18 29.54
C MET A 117 -12.34 -8.85 29.78
N GLN A 118 -12.65 -7.56 29.69
CA GLN A 118 -14.02 -7.08 29.58
C GLN A 118 -14.40 -6.92 28.09
N ILE A 119 -15.59 -7.36 27.71
CA ILE A 119 -16.04 -7.42 26.32
C ILE A 119 -16.07 -6.03 25.66
N ASP A 120 -16.63 -5.03 26.35
CA ASP A 120 -16.79 -3.69 25.75
C ASP A 120 -15.45 -2.96 25.53
N PRO A 121 -14.51 -2.90 26.49
CA PRO A 121 -13.16 -2.40 26.24
C PRO A 121 -12.44 -3.14 25.11
N PHE A 122 -12.52 -4.46 25.06
CA PHE A 122 -11.91 -5.26 24.00
C PHE A 122 -12.50 -4.91 22.61
N ARG A 123 -13.82 -4.80 22.50
CA ARG A 123 -14.47 -4.35 21.27
C ARG A 123 -14.02 -2.95 20.82
N ASN A 124 -13.82 -2.04 21.77
CA ASN A 124 -13.31 -0.70 21.47
C ASN A 124 -11.87 -0.76 20.93
N THR A 125 -11.02 -1.60 21.50
CA THR A 125 -9.66 -1.84 21.00
C THR A 125 -9.70 -2.43 19.58
N LEU A 126 -10.55 -3.43 19.34
CA LEU A 126 -10.73 -4.00 17.97
C LEU A 126 -11.19 -2.95 16.97
N ARG A 127 -12.08 -2.03 17.36
CA ARG A 127 -12.56 -0.96 16.47
C ARG A 127 -11.43 0.01 16.10
N ARG A 128 -10.66 0.47 17.08
CA ARG A 128 -9.46 1.33 16.85
C ARG A 128 -8.44 0.65 15.95
N LEU A 129 -8.25 -0.63 16.13
CA LEU A 129 -7.37 -1.46 15.33
C LEU A 129 -7.83 -1.55 13.87
N MET A 130 -9.13 -1.73 13.63
CA MET A 130 -9.70 -1.73 12.29
C MET A 130 -9.56 -0.39 11.58
N GLU A 131 -9.79 0.71 12.30
CA GLU A 131 -9.58 2.07 11.78
C GLU A 131 -8.11 2.28 11.38
N HIS A 132 -7.18 1.87 12.24
CA HIS A 132 -5.75 1.93 11.94
C HIS A 132 -5.36 1.10 10.71
N GLN A 133 -5.89 -0.11 10.58
CA GLN A 133 -5.64 -0.97 9.42
C GLN A 133 -6.18 -0.35 8.13
N GLN A 134 -7.38 0.23 8.16
CA GLN A 134 -7.95 0.89 7.00
C GLN A 134 -7.05 2.03 6.53
N LEU A 135 -6.63 2.92 7.44
CA LEU A 135 -5.71 4.01 7.12
C LEU A 135 -4.36 3.52 6.56
N THR A 136 -3.84 2.43 7.11
CA THR A 136 -2.60 1.82 6.62
C THR A 136 -2.75 1.30 5.19
N ARG A 137 -3.85 0.61 4.88
CA ARG A 137 -4.15 0.13 3.52
C ARG A 137 -4.32 1.28 2.52
N GLU A 138 -5.05 2.33 2.90
CA GLU A 138 -5.23 3.52 2.06
C GLU A 138 -3.89 4.20 1.77
N ARG A 139 -3.06 4.37 2.80
CA ARG A 139 -1.71 4.91 2.65
C ARG A 139 -0.85 4.08 1.69
N ASP A 140 -0.87 2.77 1.83
CA ASP A 140 -0.04 1.87 1.01
C ASP A 140 -0.55 1.84 -0.45
N ALA A 141 -1.86 1.88 -0.66
CA ALA A 141 -2.46 2.00 -1.99
C ALA A 141 -2.09 3.34 -2.67
N LEU A 142 -2.12 4.44 -1.92
CA LEU A 142 -1.70 5.76 -2.42
C LEU A 142 -0.21 5.78 -2.76
N ARG A 143 0.65 5.19 -1.94
CA ARG A 143 2.10 5.08 -2.23
C ARG A 143 2.38 4.31 -3.51
N LEU A 144 1.68 3.20 -3.74
CA LEU A 144 1.79 2.44 -4.99
C LEU A 144 1.34 3.28 -6.18
N ARG A 145 0.25 4.04 -6.02
CA ARG A 145 -0.26 4.91 -7.09
C ARG A 145 0.69 6.05 -7.43
N VAL A 146 1.29 6.68 -6.41
CA VAL A 146 2.32 7.70 -6.61
C VAL A 146 3.50 7.13 -7.39
N LYS A 147 4.04 5.98 -6.96
CA LYS A 147 5.16 5.32 -7.65
C LYS A 147 4.85 4.96 -9.11
N GLU A 148 3.63 4.53 -9.39
CA GLU A 148 3.16 4.25 -10.77
C GLU A 148 3.14 5.53 -11.62
N LEU A 149 2.64 6.64 -11.05
CA LEU A 149 2.58 7.93 -11.74
C LEU A 149 3.97 8.52 -11.98
N GLU A 150 4.87 8.42 -11.01
CA GLU A 150 6.28 8.83 -11.15
C GLU A 150 6.95 8.07 -12.31
N GLY A 151 6.79 6.75 -12.37
CA GLY A 151 7.34 5.95 -13.47
C GLY A 151 6.74 6.32 -14.84
N LYS A 152 5.46 6.67 -14.91
CA LYS A 152 4.84 7.16 -16.15
C LYS A 152 5.36 8.53 -16.55
N LEU A 153 5.65 9.39 -15.57
CA LEU A 153 6.23 10.71 -15.83
C LEU A 153 7.65 10.60 -16.36
N GLU A 154 8.49 9.78 -15.75
CA GLU A 154 9.85 9.52 -16.22
C GLU A 154 9.88 8.97 -17.65
N GLN A 155 8.96 8.05 -17.98
CA GLN A 155 8.83 7.54 -19.35
C GLN A 155 8.44 8.63 -20.37
N LYS A 156 7.54 9.53 -19.96
CA LYS A 156 7.13 10.68 -20.79
C LYS A 156 8.29 11.65 -21.03
N ASP A 157 9.01 11.98 -19.96
CA ASP A 157 10.16 12.88 -20.05
C ASP A 157 11.29 12.29 -20.91
N ALA A 158 11.57 11.00 -20.77
CA ALA A 158 12.52 10.31 -21.65
C ALA A 158 12.09 10.30 -23.12
N THR A 159 10.77 10.22 -23.38
CA THR A 159 10.22 10.28 -24.74
C THR A 159 10.32 11.69 -25.32
N LEU A 160 10.00 12.72 -24.53
CA LEU A 160 10.15 14.12 -24.92
C LEU A 160 11.61 14.48 -25.19
N GLY A 161 12.53 14.11 -24.31
CA GLY A 161 13.98 14.33 -24.52
C GLY A 161 14.52 13.64 -25.78
N ARG A 162 13.98 12.45 -26.12
CA ARG A 162 14.34 11.77 -27.37
C ARG A 162 13.78 12.48 -28.60
N MET A 163 12.58 13.03 -28.52
CA MET A 163 11.97 13.85 -29.58
C MET A 163 12.73 15.17 -29.80
N GLU A 164 13.12 15.85 -28.72
CA GLU A 164 13.95 17.06 -28.77
C GLU A 164 15.32 16.81 -29.40
N MET A 165 15.98 15.70 -29.05
CA MET A 165 17.24 15.29 -29.68
C MET A 165 17.08 15.00 -31.18
N LEU A 166 15.98 14.41 -31.60
CA LEU A 166 15.67 14.19 -33.02
C LEU A 166 15.38 15.49 -33.73
N ALA A 167 14.64 16.41 -33.11
CA ALA A 167 14.36 17.74 -33.68
C ALA A 167 15.64 18.56 -33.87
N THR A 168 16.59 18.49 -32.91
CA THR A 168 17.89 19.19 -32.99
C THR A 168 18.82 18.58 -34.07
N ARG A 169 18.68 17.29 -34.37
CA ARG A 169 19.42 16.62 -35.46
C ARG A 169 18.88 16.92 -36.86
N ILE A 170 17.63 17.39 -36.98
CA ILE A 170 16.97 17.73 -38.24
C ILE A 170 17.23 19.20 -38.64
N THR A 171 17.71 20.03 -37.70
CA THR A 171 18.19 21.39 -38.03
C THR A 171 19.62 21.29 -38.55
N PRO A 172 19.88 21.50 -39.88
CA PRO A 172 21.24 21.58 -40.33
C PRO A 172 21.90 22.84 -39.72
N ALA A 173 23.03 22.63 -39.05
CA ALA A 173 23.88 23.73 -38.60
C ALA A 173 24.46 24.44 -39.82
N GLY A 174 23.91 25.61 -40.14
CA GLY A 174 24.46 26.54 -41.11
C GLY A 174 23.60 27.80 -41.15
N PRO A 175 24.19 28.99 -41.16
CA PRO A 175 23.42 30.21 -41.37
C PRO A 175 22.94 30.21 -42.83
N VAL A 176 21.65 29.97 -43.05
CA VAL A 176 21.02 30.22 -44.35
C VAL A 176 20.62 31.69 -44.36
N GLU A 177 21.52 32.53 -44.85
CA GLU A 177 21.16 33.84 -45.33
C GLU A 177 20.27 33.66 -46.56
N GLY A 178 19.05 34.21 -46.53
CA GLY A 178 18.15 34.28 -47.68
C GLY A 178 16.88 33.47 -47.47
N GLY A 179 15.84 34.11 -46.91
CA GLY A 179 14.55 33.52 -46.59
C GLY A 179 13.87 32.91 -47.81
N ASN A 180 13.80 31.58 -47.86
CA ASN A 180 12.84 30.90 -48.73
C ASN A 180 11.62 30.50 -47.87
N GLN A 181 10.77 31.49 -47.60
CA GLN A 181 9.53 31.36 -46.81
C GLN A 181 8.62 30.24 -47.36
N LEU A 182 8.67 29.95 -48.65
CA LEU A 182 7.93 28.88 -49.28
C LEU A 182 8.51 27.50 -48.95
N GLY A 183 9.83 27.36 -48.83
CA GLY A 183 10.51 26.12 -48.53
C GLY A 183 10.26 25.59 -47.10
N ASP A 184 10.02 26.49 -46.17
CA ASP A 184 9.71 26.10 -44.77
C ASP A 184 8.26 25.56 -44.66
N LEU A 185 7.31 26.12 -45.40
CA LEU A 185 5.94 25.59 -45.50
C LEU A 185 5.89 24.26 -46.23
N GLU A 186 6.68 24.10 -47.32
CA GLU A 186 6.77 22.83 -48.06
C GLU A 186 7.40 21.71 -47.20
N ARG A 187 8.38 22.04 -46.36
CA ARG A 187 8.97 21.11 -45.40
C ARG A 187 7.95 20.66 -44.35
N LEU A 188 7.18 21.58 -43.79
CA LEU A 188 6.10 21.23 -42.85
C LEU A 188 5.04 20.34 -43.47
N ALA A 189 4.64 20.64 -44.71
CA ALA A 189 3.68 19.83 -45.49
C ALA A 189 4.24 18.43 -45.76
N SER A 190 5.54 18.30 -46.06
CA SER A 190 6.22 17.02 -46.27
C SER A 190 6.29 16.18 -44.99
N LEU A 191 6.53 16.79 -43.84
CA LEU A 191 6.55 16.10 -42.56
C LEU A 191 5.16 15.57 -42.17
N ARG A 192 4.10 16.34 -42.45
CA ARG A 192 2.71 15.91 -42.29
C ARG A 192 2.36 14.73 -43.19
N SER A 193 2.69 14.83 -44.48
CA SER A 193 2.38 13.76 -45.47
C SER A 193 3.09 12.44 -45.16
N ARG A 194 4.23 12.49 -44.43
CA ARG A 194 4.99 11.33 -43.97
C ARG A 194 4.52 10.81 -42.59
N GLY A 195 3.46 11.38 -41.99
CA GLY A 195 2.92 10.97 -40.73
C GLY A 195 3.81 11.30 -39.50
N LEU A 196 4.78 12.19 -39.67
CA LEU A 196 5.74 12.61 -38.62
C LEU A 196 5.22 13.80 -37.79
N LEU A 197 4.13 14.45 -38.22
CA LEU A 197 3.40 15.50 -37.51
C LEU A 197 1.90 15.19 -37.54
N SER A 198 1.25 15.34 -36.39
CA SER A 198 -0.21 15.33 -36.31
C SER A 198 -0.80 16.61 -36.92
N GLU A 199 -2.11 16.61 -37.18
CA GLU A 199 -2.82 17.79 -37.71
C GLU A 199 -2.67 19.01 -36.83
N ASP A 200 -2.81 18.79 -35.49
CA ASP A 200 -2.73 19.86 -34.47
C ASP A 200 -1.31 20.45 -34.39
N GLU A 201 -0.28 19.60 -34.50
CA GLU A 201 1.13 20.01 -34.48
C GLU A 201 1.50 20.76 -35.78
N PHE A 202 0.97 20.33 -36.90
CA PHE A 202 1.16 21.01 -38.17
C PHE A 202 0.54 22.41 -38.15
N GLU A 203 -0.70 22.58 -37.73
CA GLU A 203 -1.36 23.88 -37.66
C GLU A 203 -0.69 24.81 -36.64
N ALA A 204 -0.21 24.29 -35.50
CA ALA A 204 0.54 25.06 -34.52
C ALA A 204 1.88 25.56 -35.05
N ALA A 205 2.64 24.70 -35.76
CA ALA A 205 3.92 25.05 -36.36
C ALA A 205 3.73 26.04 -37.53
N LYS A 206 2.72 25.88 -38.37
CA LYS A 206 2.36 26.78 -39.44
C LYS A 206 1.99 28.16 -38.92
N LYS A 207 1.17 28.23 -37.85
CA LYS A 207 0.80 29.51 -37.23
C LYS A 207 2.00 30.22 -36.61
N SER A 208 2.93 29.50 -36.03
CA SER A 208 4.19 30.05 -35.47
C SER A 208 5.11 30.58 -36.56
N LEU A 209 5.20 29.90 -37.74
CA LEU A 209 5.96 30.38 -38.89
C LEU A 209 5.34 31.63 -39.51
N LEU A 210 4.03 31.65 -39.68
CA LEU A 210 3.30 32.78 -40.25
C LEU A 210 3.39 34.03 -39.32
N ALA A 211 3.38 33.85 -37.99
CA ALA A 211 3.53 34.92 -37.03
C ALA A 211 4.93 35.59 -37.06
N LYS A 212 5.96 34.87 -37.52
CA LYS A 212 7.31 35.44 -37.73
C LYS A 212 7.47 36.23 -39.01
N TRP A 213 6.51 36.11 -39.95
CA TRP A 213 6.59 36.74 -41.25
C TRP A 213 5.65 37.94 -41.43
N LEU A 214 4.69 38.10 -40.53
CA LEU A 214 3.81 39.28 -40.48
C LEU A 214 4.33 40.24 -39.43
N PRO A 215 4.66 41.47 -39.81
CA PRO A 215 5.09 42.50 -38.86
C PRO A 215 3.99 42.94 -37.88
#